data_fd0e20bea0e45d039b8c12045819aead
#
_entry.id   fd0e20bea0e45d039b8c12045819aead
#
_cell.length_a   1.000
_cell.length_b   1.000
_cell.length_c   1.000
_cell.angle_alpha   90.00
_cell.angle_beta   90.00
_cell.angle_gamma   90.00
#
_symmetry.space_group_name_H-M   'P 1'
#
loop_
_entity.id
_entity.type
_entity.pdbx_description
1 polymer ?
#
loop_
_entity_poly.entity_id
_entity_poly.type
_entity_poly.pdbx_seq_one_letter_code
_entity_poly.pdbx_strand_id
1 'polypeptide(L)'
;MVYILSFILVVLGIYSFQLGNDYAELQEELEMTEVRKEELKAETKQALEMERIKGYARSLPEEYKQAGYNAWMNAKYVAEYLYEDSEGRFQQDWGIFLALEAERNGIDPLIVYELLKVETGGTFDPEAVGPETKYGHAYGMAQFMENTGPWIADMAGLHYEHEMLFDPYYSIQLSVVYLDFLYDQFGDWDHALTAYHRGIYGMKEYIEENGDAKSWYAVEIQENAKDNSLVVSGGGS
;
A
#
# COMPACT_ATOMS: atom_id res chain seq x y z
N MET A 1 -14.34 -58.73 -51.85
CA MET A 1 -13.95 -57.32 -51.83
C MET A 1 -14.81 -56.45 -50.89
N VAL A 2 -16.12 -56.55 -50.95
CA VAL A 2 -17.08 -55.77 -50.10
C VAL A 2 -16.88 -56.04 -48.59
N TYR A 3 -16.72 -57.28 -48.15
CA TYR A 3 -16.55 -57.62 -46.72
C TYR A 3 -15.20 -57.09 -46.12
N ILE A 4 -14.15 -57.00 -46.92
CA ILE A 4 -12.86 -56.45 -46.49
C ILE A 4 -12.99 -54.94 -46.27
N LEU A 5 -13.70 -54.25 -47.16
CA LEU A 5 -13.93 -52.78 -47.02
C LEU A 5 -14.80 -52.47 -45.80
N SER A 6 -15.82 -53.27 -45.54
CA SER A 6 -16.69 -53.11 -44.35
C SER A 6 -15.89 -53.34 -43.03
N PHE A 7 -15.00 -54.32 -43.01
CA PHE A 7 -14.13 -54.59 -41.85
C PHE A 7 -13.17 -53.43 -41.60
N ILE A 8 -12.54 -52.86 -42.62
CA ILE A 8 -11.65 -51.71 -42.52
C ILE A 8 -12.41 -50.50 -41.95
N LEU A 9 -13.63 -50.23 -42.42
CA LEU A 9 -14.45 -49.12 -41.93
C LEU A 9 -14.84 -49.27 -40.43
N VAL A 10 -15.12 -50.46 -39.99
CA VAL A 10 -15.40 -50.75 -38.56
C VAL A 10 -14.15 -50.55 -37.72
N VAL A 11 -13.00 -51.01 -38.13
CA VAL A 11 -11.73 -50.83 -37.42
C VAL A 11 -11.37 -49.34 -37.32
N LEU A 12 -11.51 -48.56 -38.43
CA LEU A 12 -11.28 -47.13 -38.44
C LEU A 12 -12.27 -46.40 -37.54
N GLY A 13 -13.53 -46.85 -37.49
CA GLY A 13 -14.53 -46.28 -36.59
C GLY A 13 -14.19 -46.46 -35.10
N ILE A 14 -13.75 -47.69 -34.75
CA ILE A 14 -13.29 -47.98 -33.37
C ILE A 14 -12.05 -47.17 -33.02
N TYR A 15 -11.08 -47.07 -33.93
CA TYR A 15 -9.87 -46.30 -33.70
C TYR A 15 -10.16 -44.79 -33.53
N SER A 16 -11.05 -44.25 -34.38
CA SER A 16 -11.48 -42.84 -34.27
C SER A 16 -12.21 -42.57 -32.97
N PHE A 17 -13.00 -43.50 -32.50
CA PHE A 17 -13.72 -43.37 -31.22
C PHE A 17 -12.76 -43.43 -30.04
N GLN A 18 -11.77 -44.33 -30.05
CA GLN A 18 -10.74 -44.40 -29.00
C GLN A 18 -9.89 -43.09 -29.00
N LEU A 19 -9.47 -42.64 -30.16
CA LEU A 19 -8.71 -41.38 -30.28
C LEU A 19 -9.51 -40.17 -29.77
N GLY A 20 -10.82 -40.14 -29.99
CA GLY A 20 -11.71 -39.10 -29.44
C GLY A 20 -11.79 -39.13 -27.92
N ASN A 21 -11.88 -40.35 -27.34
CA ASN A 21 -11.87 -40.47 -25.87
C ASN A 21 -10.52 -40.10 -25.24
N ASP A 22 -9.41 -40.55 -25.84
CA ASP A 22 -8.06 -40.20 -25.37
C ASP A 22 -7.82 -38.71 -25.43
N TYR A 23 -8.35 -38.05 -26.48
CA TYR A 23 -8.26 -36.60 -26.64
C TYR A 23 -9.08 -35.86 -25.58
N ALA A 24 -10.29 -36.34 -25.27
CA ALA A 24 -11.13 -35.72 -24.23
C ALA A 24 -10.51 -35.89 -22.84
N GLU A 25 -9.95 -37.07 -22.52
CA GLU A 25 -9.24 -37.34 -21.27
C GLU A 25 -8.00 -36.40 -21.13
N LEU A 26 -7.24 -36.25 -22.20
CA LEU A 26 -6.07 -35.34 -22.21
C LEU A 26 -6.47 -33.87 -22.03
N GLN A 27 -7.61 -33.45 -22.56
CA GLN A 27 -8.13 -32.09 -22.35
C GLN A 27 -8.53 -31.87 -20.90
N GLU A 28 -9.18 -32.83 -20.28
CA GLU A 28 -9.58 -32.78 -18.86
C GLU A 28 -8.34 -32.75 -17.94
N GLU A 29 -7.32 -33.56 -18.24
CA GLU A 29 -6.04 -33.53 -17.51
C GLU A 29 -5.32 -32.17 -17.66
N LEU A 30 -5.37 -31.58 -18.86
CA LEU A 30 -4.77 -30.27 -19.11
C LEU A 30 -5.47 -29.19 -18.29
N GLU A 31 -6.81 -29.17 -18.30
CA GLU A 31 -7.61 -28.21 -17.55
C GLU A 31 -7.36 -28.35 -16.05
N MET A 32 -7.35 -29.55 -15.52
CA MET A 32 -7.01 -29.80 -14.11
C MET A 32 -5.60 -29.36 -13.74
N THR A 33 -4.66 -29.55 -14.66
CA THR A 33 -3.26 -29.14 -14.47
C THR A 33 -3.14 -27.61 -14.45
N GLU A 34 -3.89 -26.91 -15.29
CA GLU A 34 -3.92 -25.45 -15.30
C GLU A 34 -4.54 -24.88 -14.02
N VAL A 35 -5.67 -25.42 -13.57
CA VAL A 35 -6.28 -25.06 -12.28
C VAL A 35 -5.30 -25.27 -11.12
N ARG A 36 -4.65 -26.44 -11.08
CA ARG A 36 -3.66 -26.73 -10.03
C ARG A 36 -2.46 -25.80 -10.05
N LYS A 37 -2.02 -25.41 -11.23
CA LYS A 37 -0.94 -24.43 -11.41
C LYS A 37 -1.31 -23.04 -10.86
N GLU A 38 -2.55 -22.58 -11.09
CA GLU A 38 -3.02 -21.31 -10.54
C GLU A 38 -3.18 -21.37 -9.00
N GLU A 39 -3.70 -22.47 -8.47
CA GLU A 39 -3.73 -22.70 -7.02
C GLU A 39 -2.33 -22.65 -6.39
N LEU A 40 -1.36 -23.36 -6.98
CA LEU A 40 0.03 -23.35 -6.52
C LEU A 40 0.68 -21.96 -6.60
N LYS A 41 0.36 -21.18 -7.63
CA LYS A 41 0.83 -19.80 -7.71
C LYS A 41 0.26 -18.92 -6.59
N ALA A 42 -1.05 -19.06 -6.29
CA ALA A 42 -1.71 -18.34 -5.21
C ALA A 42 -1.12 -18.72 -3.85
N GLU A 43 -0.93 -20.03 -3.58
CA GLU A 43 -0.27 -20.53 -2.36
C GLU A 43 1.17 -20.01 -2.21
N THR A 44 1.92 -20.01 -3.32
CA THR A 44 3.31 -19.53 -3.34
C THR A 44 3.37 -18.02 -3.07
N LYS A 45 2.45 -17.24 -3.66
CA LYS A 45 2.34 -15.81 -3.42
C LYS A 45 2.03 -15.51 -1.96
N GLN A 46 1.05 -16.21 -1.37
CA GLN A 46 0.72 -16.08 0.06
C GLN A 46 1.89 -16.44 0.98
N ALA A 47 2.61 -17.52 0.66
CA ALA A 47 3.78 -17.92 1.44
C ALA A 47 4.90 -16.89 1.37
N LEU A 48 5.13 -16.29 0.20
CA LEU A 48 6.13 -15.24 0.00
C LEU A 48 5.76 -13.97 0.77
N GLU A 49 4.48 -13.56 0.72
CA GLU A 49 3.97 -12.42 1.50
C GLU A 49 4.12 -12.67 3.00
N MET A 50 3.78 -13.87 3.47
CA MET A 50 3.93 -14.22 4.87
C MET A 50 5.40 -14.20 5.33
N GLU A 51 6.33 -14.66 4.49
CA GLU A 51 7.78 -14.56 4.79
C GLU A 51 8.27 -13.11 4.82
N ARG A 52 7.78 -12.25 3.92
CA ARG A 52 8.08 -10.81 3.93
C ARG A 52 7.56 -10.15 5.21
N ILE A 53 6.30 -10.42 5.57
CA ILE A 53 5.68 -9.91 6.81
C ILE A 53 6.45 -10.40 8.04
N LYS A 54 6.83 -11.68 8.10
CA LYS A 54 7.64 -12.23 9.19
C LYS A 54 9.05 -11.62 9.23
N GLY A 55 9.67 -11.42 8.07
CA GLY A 55 10.96 -10.76 7.96
C GLY A 55 10.89 -9.34 8.51
N TYR A 56 9.87 -8.60 8.09
CA TYR A 56 9.58 -7.28 8.58
C TYR A 56 9.29 -7.26 10.09
N ALA A 57 8.38 -8.10 10.58
CA ALA A 57 8.06 -8.19 12.02
C ALA A 57 9.28 -8.53 12.89
N ARG A 58 10.26 -9.28 12.37
CA ARG A 58 11.52 -9.56 13.07
C ARG A 58 12.46 -8.35 13.12
N SER A 59 12.38 -7.45 12.14
CA SER A 59 13.18 -6.22 12.09
C SER A 59 12.62 -5.10 12.95
N LEU A 60 11.34 -5.22 13.39
CA LEU A 60 10.72 -4.23 14.27
C LEU A 60 11.39 -4.20 15.66
N PRO A 61 11.51 -3.02 16.27
CA PRO A 61 11.86 -2.89 17.68
C PRO A 61 10.93 -3.73 18.58
N GLU A 62 11.42 -4.13 19.78
CA GLU A 62 10.65 -4.99 20.70
C GLU A 62 9.28 -4.40 21.09
N GLU A 63 9.18 -3.09 21.17
CA GLU A 63 7.94 -2.35 21.43
C GLU A 63 6.84 -2.61 20.40
N TYR A 64 7.19 -2.85 19.13
CA TYR A 64 6.24 -3.21 18.06
C TYR A 64 5.80 -4.68 18.12
N LYS A 65 6.64 -5.55 18.66
CA LYS A 65 6.31 -6.99 18.79
C LYS A 65 5.20 -7.25 19.82
N GLN A 66 4.90 -6.27 20.67
CA GLN A 66 3.82 -6.34 21.65
C GLN A 66 2.46 -5.88 21.09
N ALA A 67 2.39 -5.43 19.84
CA ALA A 67 1.10 -5.18 19.19
C ALA A 67 0.24 -6.44 19.32
N GLY A 68 -0.89 -6.33 20.02
CA GLY A 68 -1.78 -7.46 20.27
C GLY A 68 -2.33 -8.01 18.95
N TYR A 69 -2.84 -9.24 18.99
CA TYR A 69 -3.45 -9.90 17.83
C TYR A 69 -4.48 -9.02 17.11
N ASN A 70 -5.28 -8.25 17.85
CA ASN A 70 -6.29 -7.37 17.29
C ASN A 70 -5.69 -6.19 16.50
N ALA A 71 -4.64 -5.55 17.02
CA ALA A 71 -3.93 -4.48 16.31
C ALA A 71 -3.35 -4.99 14.98
N TRP A 72 -2.77 -6.20 15.01
CA TRP A 72 -2.24 -6.84 13.82
C TRP A 72 -3.33 -7.18 12.78
N MET A 73 -4.49 -7.70 13.25
CA MET A 73 -5.62 -8.00 12.35
C MET A 73 -6.21 -6.73 11.75
N ASN A 74 -6.34 -5.65 12.53
CA ASN A 74 -6.77 -4.36 12.04
C ASN A 74 -5.79 -3.80 10.99
N ALA A 75 -4.48 -3.85 11.28
CA ALA A 75 -3.46 -3.38 10.36
C ALA A 75 -3.50 -4.15 9.02
N LYS A 76 -3.72 -5.47 9.07
CA LYS A 76 -3.87 -6.28 7.85
C LYS A 76 -5.11 -5.88 7.06
N TYR A 77 -6.23 -5.63 7.73
CA TYR A 77 -7.48 -5.22 7.08
C TYR A 77 -7.34 -3.84 6.42
N VAL A 78 -6.75 -2.87 7.13
CA VAL A 78 -6.43 -1.55 6.57
C VAL A 78 -5.51 -1.70 5.36
N ALA A 79 -4.45 -2.49 5.46
CA ALA A 79 -3.49 -2.70 4.38
C ALA A 79 -4.13 -3.31 3.11
N GLU A 80 -5.05 -4.25 3.27
CA GLU A 80 -5.81 -4.85 2.18
C GLU A 80 -6.65 -3.79 1.45
N TYR A 81 -7.36 -2.95 2.22
CA TYR A 81 -8.12 -1.84 1.68
C TYR A 81 -7.24 -0.84 0.92
N LEU A 82 -6.10 -0.40 1.49
CA LEU A 82 -5.18 0.55 0.84
C LEU A 82 -4.57 -0.01 -0.44
N TYR A 83 -4.27 -1.31 -0.46
CA TYR A 83 -3.79 -2.00 -1.65
C TYR A 83 -4.84 -2.01 -2.78
N GLU A 84 -6.11 -2.28 -2.45
CA GLU A 84 -7.21 -2.28 -3.42
C GLU A 84 -7.50 -0.86 -3.92
N ASP A 85 -7.60 0.14 -3.03
CA ASP A 85 -7.85 1.55 -3.38
C ASP A 85 -6.75 2.11 -4.31
N SER A 86 -5.50 1.73 -4.04
CA SER A 86 -4.37 2.15 -4.88
C SER A 86 -4.20 1.33 -6.16
N GLU A 87 -5.07 0.36 -6.45
CA GLU A 87 -4.91 -0.61 -7.55
C GLU A 87 -3.57 -1.36 -7.47
N GLY A 88 -3.13 -1.69 -6.25
CA GLY A 88 -1.90 -2.41 -5.97
C GLY A 88 -0.62 -1.56 -5.99
N ARG A 89 -0.72 -0.24 -6.13
CA ARG A 89 0.43 0.67 -6.12
C ARG A 89 0.99 0.87 -4.72
N PHE A 90 0.13 0.98 -3.71
CA PHE A 90 0.53 0.98 -2.31
C PHE A 90 0.61 -0.46 -1.81
N GLN A 91 1.81 -0.98 -1.59
CA GLN A 91 2.03 -2.38 -1.26
C GLN A 91 1.42 -2.77 0.09
N GLN A 92 0.97 -4.03 0.24
CA GLN A 92 0.31 -4.50 1.47
C GLN A 92 1.23 -4.41 2.70
N ASP A 93 2.52 -4.69 2.55
CA ASP A 93 3.51 -4.57 3.62
C ASP A 93 3.71 -3.12 4.08
N TRP A 94 3.64 -2.15 3.15
CA TRP A 94 3.63 -0.73 3.50
C TRP A 94 2.36 -0.36 4.27
N GLY A 95 1.21 -0.90 3.85
CA GLY A 95 -0.07 -0.67 4.52
C GLY A 95 -0.12 -1.21 5.94
N ILE A 96 0.43 -2.40 6.17
CA ILE A 96 0.56 -2.97 7.52
C ILE A 96 1.44 -2.07 8.39
N PHE A 97 2.59 -1.65 7.87
CA PHE A 97 3.50 -0.77 8.59
C PHE A 97 2.86 0.57 8.92
N LEU A 98 2.23 1.21 7.93
CA LEU A 98 1.54 2.47 8.10
C LEU A 98 0.46 2.37 9.19
N ALA A 99 -0.38 1.33 9.15
CA ALA A 99 -1.47 1.17 10.10
C ALA A 99 -0.95 0.98 11.54
N LEU A 100 0.11 0.18 11.73
CA LEU A 100 0.71 -0.03 13.05
C LEU A 100 1.40 1.25 13.57
N GLU A 101 2.12 1.96 12.71
CA GLU A 101 2.82 3.18 13.07
C GLU A 101 1.85 4.32 13.39
N ALA A 102 0.78 4.46 12.60
CA ALA A 102 -0.28 5.44 12.83
C ALA A 102 -1.05 5.16 14.13
N GLU A 103 -1.43 3.89 14.39
CA GLU A 103 -2.10 3.49 15.64
C GLU A 103 -1.24 3.82 16.86
N ARG A 104 0.07 3.57 16.80
CA ARG A 104 1.01 3.87 17.86
C ARG A 104 1.05 5.35 18.22
N ASN A 105 0.93 6.22 17.23
CA ASN A 105 0.95 7.68 17.39
C ASN A 105 -0.46 8.27 17.51
N GLY A 106 -1.52 7.44 17.57
CA GLY A 106 -2.90 7.90 17.70
C GLY A 106 -3.43 8.65 16.48
N ILE A 107 -2.84 8.41 15.31
CA ILE A 107 -3.22 9.01 14.04
C ILE A 107 -4.08 8.04 13.22
N ASP A 108 -5.09 8.56 12.52
CA ASP A 108 -5.84 7.78 11.54
C ASP A 108 -4.92 7.40 10.36
N PRO A 109 -4.70 6.09 10.09
CA PRO A 109 -3.86 5.65 8.97
C PRO A 109 -4.33 6.17 7.61
N LEU A 110 -5.62 6.46 7.46
CA LEU A 110 -6.16 7.01 6.22
C LEU A 110 -5.72 8.45 5.96
N ILE A 111 -5.50 9.25 7.00
CA ILE A 111 -4.92 10.61 6.87
C ILE A 111 -3.50 10.51 6.27
N VAL A 112 -2.67 9.60 6.79
CA VAL A 112 -1.31 9.39 6.29
C VAL A 112 -1.32 8.87 4.86
N TYR A 113 -2.17 7.89 4.57
CA TYR A 113 -2.31 7.33 3.23
C TYR A 113 -2.73 8.38 2.19
N GLU A 114 -3.77 9.15 2.47
CA GLU A 114 -4.24 10.20 1.55
C GLU A 114 -3.21 11.32 1.38
N LEU A 115 -2.44 11.64 2.43
CA LEU A 115 -1.30 12.53 2.32
C LEU A 115 -0.27 11.99 1.31
N LEU A 116 0.19 10.75 1.47
CA LEU A 116 1.16 10.13 0.55
C LEU A 116 0.61 10.02 -0.88
N LYS A 117 -0.69 9.80 -1.02
CA LYS A 117 -1.41 9.79 -2.29
C LYS A 117 -1.35 11.15 -2.98
N VAL A 118 -1.61 12.23 -2.26
CA VAL A 118 -1.52 13.60 -2.78
C VAL A 118 -0.08 13.96 -3.13
N GLU A 119 0.89 13.68 -2.25
CA GLU A 119 2.31 14.00 -2.46
C GLU A 119 2.89 13.31 -3.71
N THR A 120 2.41 12.12 -4.04
CA THR A 120 2.88 11.36 -5.20
C THR A 120 1.96 11.45 -6.42
N GLY A 121 0.88 12.25 -6.35
CA GLY A 121 -0.15 12.27 -7.39
C GLY A 121 -0.80 10.90 -7.61
N GLY A 122 -0.91 10.08 -6.58
CA GLY A 122 -1.51 8.74 -6.59
C GLY A 122 -0.63 7.63 -7.18
N THR A 123 0.64 7.91 -7.49
CA THR A 123 1.56 6.90 -8.00
C THR A 123 2.17 6.04 -6.90
N PHE A 124 2.32 6.57 -5.70
CA PHE A 124 3.04 5.98 -4.57
C PHE A 124 4.46 5.53 -4.94
N ASP A 125 5.09 6.27 -5.87
CA ASP A 125 6.45 5.97 -6.31
C ASP A 125 7.47 6.35 -5.23
N PRO A 126 8.22 5.39 -4.66
CA PRO A 126 9.25 5.70 -3.68
C PRO A 126 10.40 6.53 -4.23
N GLU A 127 10.65 6.45 -5.54
CA GLU A 127 11.71 7.18 -6.22
C GLU A 127 11.26 8.58 -6.71
N ALA A 128 10.06 9.03 -6.31
CA ALA A 128 9.52 10.31 -6.73
C ALA A 128 10.45 11.46 -6.34
N VAL A 129 10.72 12.34 -7.31
CA VAL A 129 11.45 13.59 -7.11
C VAL A 129 10.57 14.74 -7.57
N GLY A 130 10.22 15.61 -6.65
CA GLY A 130 9.40 16.78 -6.92
C GLY A 130 10.12 17.83 -7.79
N PRO A 131 9.40 18.81 -8.32
CA PRO A 131 9.99 19.88 -9.12
C PRO A 131 11.00 20.70 -8.31
N GLU A 132 11.97 21.30 -9.02
CA GLU A 132 12.94 22.20 -8.39
C GLU A 132 12.25 23.46 -7.86
N THR A 133 12.50 23.76 -6.61
CA THR A 133 12.02 24.96 -5.93
C THR A 133 13.21 25.82 -5.46
N LYS A 134 12.94 27.02 -4.95
CA LYS A 134 13.98 27.85 -4.31
C LYS A 134 14.65 27.18 -3.09
N TYR A 135 14.08 26.09 -2.60
CA TYR A 135 14.58 25.30 -1.46
C TYR A 135 15.15 23.93 -1.86
N GLY A 136 15.25 23.64 -3.16
CA GLY A 136 15.64 22.35 -3.71
C GLY A 136 14.45 21.49 -4.12
N HIS A 137 14.69 20.19 -4.22
CA HIS A 137 13.68 19.17 -4.55
C HIS A 137 13.09 18.55 -3.29
N ALA A 138 11.90 18.01 -3.43
CA ALA A 138 11.29 17.09 -2.48
C ALA A 138 11.49 15.64 -2.95
N TYR A 139 11.61 14.68 -2.03
CA TYR A 139 12.05 13.33 -2.33
C TYR A 139 11.16 12.26 -1.67
N GLY A 140 11.03 11.13 -2.37
CA GLY A 140 10.35 9.94 -1.89
C GLY A 140 8.83 10.09 -1.84
N MET A 141 8.15 9.09 -1.29
CA MET A 141 6.68 9.11 -1.19
C MET A 141 6.13 10.26 -0.36
N ALA A 142 6.87 10.70 0.65
CA ALA A 142 6.45 11.75 1.57
C ALA A 142 6.87 13.17 1.12
N GLN A 143 7.59 13.29 0.01
CA GLN A 143 8.06 14.54 -0.57
C GLN A 143 8.77 15.45 0.45
N PHE A 144 9.66 14.86 1.27
CA PHE A 144 10.49 15.63 2.18
C PHE A 144 11.66 16.29 1.47
N MET A 145 11.94 17.52 1.86
CA MET A 145 13.10 18.25 1.38
C MET A 145 14.36 17.91 2.20
N GLU A 146 15.53 18.05 1.58
CA GLU A 146 16.83 17.77 2.24
C GLU A 146 17.07 18.53 3.53
N ASN A 147 16.51 19.73 3.65
CA ASN A 147 16.63 20.54 4.86
C ASN A 147 15.62 20.15 5.96
N THR A 148 14.55 19.46 5.62
CA THR A 148 13.48 19.05 6.54
C THR A 148 13.68 17.61 7.01
N GLY A 149 14.09 16.72 6.12
CA GLY A 149 14.30 15.31 6.41
C GLY A 149 15.17 15.02 7.64
N PRO A 150 16.38 15.63 7.78
CA PRO A 150 17.22 15.40 8.96
C PRO A 150 16.59 15.79 10.28
N TRP A 151 15.83 16.88 10.30
CA TRP A 151 15.15 17.36 11.49
C TRP A 151 14.01 16.43 11.92
N ILE A 152 13.22 15.93 10.96
CA ILE A 152 12.14 14.97 11.26
C ILE A 152 12.74 13.62 11.70
N ALA A 153 13.83 13.19 11.06
CA ALA A 153 14.53 11.97 11.45
C ALA A 153 15.06 12.05 12.89
N ASP A 154 15.60 13.19 13.30
CA ASP A 154 16.01 13.43 14.68
C ASP A 154 14.84 13.34 15.67
N MET A 155 13.68 13.90 15.34
CA MET A 155 12.44 13.73 16.13
C MET A 155 11.99 12.27 16.23
N ALA A 156 12.14 11.52 15.15
CA ALA A 156 11.82 10.08 15.12
C ALA A 156 12.89 9.20 15.84
N GLY A 157 14.01 9.78 16.27
CA GLY A 157 15.15 9.03 16.81
C GLY A 157 15.84 8.14 15.77
N LEU A 158 15.73 8.47 14.48
CA LEU A 158 16.26 7.72 13.36
C LEU A 158 17.55 8.34 12.82
N HIS A 159 18.43 7.48 12.31
CA HIS A 159 19.56 7.93 11.50
C HIS A 159 19.07 8.50 10.17
N TYR A 160 19.71 9.57 9.69
CA TYR A 160 19.38 10.20 8.41
C TYR A 160 20.51 10.02 7.40
N GLU A 161 20.16 9.49 6.25
CA GLU A 161 20.92 9.59 5.00
C GLU A 161 19.94 9.98 3.90
N HIS A 162 20.40 10.76 2.92
CA HIS A 162 19.51 11.26 1.87
C HIS A 162 18.78 10.14 1.11
N GLU A 163 19.49 9.06 0.82
CA GLU A 163 18.98 7.89 0.11
C GLU A 163 17.84 7.18 0.85
N MET A 164 17.76 7.35 2.17
CA MET A 164 16.66 6.78 2.97
C MET A 164 15.31 7.42 2.69
N LEU A 165 15.28 8.65 2.13
CA LEU A 165 14.03 9.28 1.71
C LEU A 165 13.31 8.49 0.59
N PHE A 166 14.03 7.65 -0.15
CA PHE A 166 13.48 6.76 -1.16
C PHE A 166 13.04 5.38 -0.60
N ASP A 167 13.28 5.12 0.70
CA ASP A 167 12.74 3.94 1.35
C ASP A 167 11.28 4.18 1.76
N PRO A 168 10.33 3.33 1.32
CA PRO A 168 8.91 3.51 1.60
C PRO A 168 8.58 3.46 3.09
N TYR A 169 9.24 2.61 3.86
CA TYR A 169 9.01 2.51 5.31
C TYR A 169 9.52 3.75 6.03
N TYR A 170 10.68 4.25 5.61
CA TYR A 170 11.25 5.48 6.16
C TYR A 170 10.36 6.69 5.84
N SER A 171 9.88 6.83 4.60
CA SER A 171 8.93 7.87 4.19
C SER A 171 7.65 7.82 5.03
N ILE A 172 7.06 6.63 5.22
CA ILE A 172 5.86 6.44 6.04
C ILE A 172 6.13 6.84 7.50
N GLN A 173 7.22 6.36 8.09
CA GLN A 173 7.54 6.64 9.49
C GLN A 173 7.77 8.13 9.73
N LEU A 174 8.54 8.79 8.88
CA LEU A 174 8.76 10.23 8.98
C LEU A 174 7.45 11.02 8.81
N SER A 175 6.54 10.58 7.91
CA SER A 175 5.25 11.24 7.73
C SER A 175 4.38 11.16 8.98
N VAL A 176 4.31 10.00 9.61
CA VAL A 176 3.56 9.81 10.86
C VAL A 176 4.13 10.69 11.97
N VAL A 177 5.44 10.64 12.20
CA VAL A 177 6.11 11.44 13.25
C VAL A 177 5.93 12.94 13.01
N TYR A 178 6.03 13.38 11.77
CA TYR A 178 5.86 14.81 11.46
C TYR A 178 4.41 15.27 11.60
N LEU A 179 3.45 14.45 11.19
CA LEU A 179 2.03 14.73 11.39
C LEU A 179 1.65 14.78 12.87
N ASP A 180 2.14 13.84 13.67
CA ASP A 180 1.97 13.82 15.13
C ASP A 180 2.49 15.12 15.76
N PHE A 181 3.71 15.50 15.45
CA PHE A 181 4.30 16.76 15.89
C PHE A 181 3.46 17.97 15.51
N LEU A 182 2.99 18.05 14.26
CA LEU A 182 2.21 19.19 13.78
C LEU A 182 0.82 19.24 14.43
N TYR A 183 0.18 18.07 14.60
CA TYR A 183 -1.11 17.98 15.25
C TYR A 183 -1.03 18.33 16.74
N ASP A 184 -0.02 17.85 17.43
CA ASP A 184 0.23 18.21 18.83
C ASP A 184 0.48 19.72 18.99
N GLN A 185 1.16 20.34 18.03
CA GLN A 185 1.44 21.76 18.08
C GLN A 185 0.21 22.64 17.83
N PHE A 186 -0.69 22.23 16.93
CA PHE A 186 -1.79 23.08 16.47
C PHE A 186 -3.17 22.64 16.94
N GLY A 187 -3.37 21.39 17.29
CA GLY A 187 -4.60 20.84 17.84
C GLY A 187 -5.70 20.53 16.84
N ASP A 188 -5.45 20.69 15.53
CA ASP A 188 -6.39 20.33 14.47
C ASP A 188 -5.70 19.99 13.14
N TRP A 189 -6.39 19.24 12.28
CA TRP A 189 -5.87 18.77 11.02
C TRP A 189 -5.75 19.83 9.93
N ASP A 190 -6.57 20.88 9.95
CA ASP A 190 -6.48 21.96 8.96
C ASP A 190 -5.11 22.66 9.06
N HIS A 191 -4.68 22.98 10.29
CA HIS A 191 -3.38 23.58 10.54
C HIS A 191 -2.24 22.58 10.30
N ALA A 192 -2.37 21.34 10.80
CA ALA A 192 -1.31 20.35 10.69
C ALA A 192 -0.99 20.02 9.22
N LEU A 193 -1.99 19.72 8.41
CA LEU A 193 -1.83 19.36 7.00
C LEU A 193 -1.40 20.57 6.16
N THR A 194 -1.92 21.76 6.44
CA THR A 194 -1.46 22.98 5.75
C THR A 194 -0.01 23.29 6.10
N ALA A 195 0.42 23.04 7.36
CA ALA A 195 1.80 23.19 7.77
C ALA A 195 2.72 22.12 7.17
N TYR A 196 2.24 20.88 7.00
CA TYR A 196 2.98 19.85 6.29
C TYR A 196 3.34 20.29 4.88
N HIS A 197 2.34 20.75 4.11
CA HIS A 197 2.51 21.15 2.72
C HIS A 197 3.31 22.45 2.53
N ARG A 198 3.09 23.46 3.39
CA ARG A 198 3.65 24.82 3.21
C ARG A 198 4.81 25.14 4.15
N GLY A 199 5.09 24.26 5.10
CA GLY A 199 5.88 24.57 6.28
C GLY A 199 5.09 25.42 7.29
N ILE A 200 5.51 25.41 8.54
CA ILE A 200 4.85 26.15 9.65
C ILE A 200 4.73 27.65 9.34
N TYR A 201 5.76 28.24 8.76
CA TYR A 201 5.73 29.66 8.41
C TYR A 201 4.76 29.95 7.26
N GLY A 202 4.81 29.15 6.18
CA GLY A 202 3.90 29.29 5.04
C GLY A 202 2.42 29.03 5.39
N MET A 203 2.16 28.18 6.38
CA MET A 203 0.81 28.02 6.92
C MET A 203 0.31 29.27 7.63
N LYS A 204 1.16 29.94 8.43
CA LYS A 204 0.80 31.22 9.08
C LYS A 204 0.51 32.31 8.07
N GLU A 205 1.34 32.46 7.04
CA GLU A 205 1.09 33.39 5.93
C GLU A 205 -0.24 33.07 5.23
N TYR A 206 -0.51 31.79 4.99
CA TYR A 206 -1.77 31.36 4.38
C TYR A 206 -2.99 31.77 5.21
N ILE A 207 -2.94 31.63 6.54
CA ILE A 207 -4.02 32.06 7.45
C ILE A 207 -4.21 33.60 7.42
N GLU A 208 -3.11 34.35 7.39
CA GLU A 208 -3.19 35.82 7.29
C GLU A 208 -3.89 36.28 6.01
N GLU A 209 -3.68 35.55 4.90
CA GLU A 209 -4.26 35.87 3.59
C GLU A 209 -5.71 35.36 3.44
N ASN A 210 -6.06 34.20 4.01
CA ASN A 210 -7.31 33.49 3.73
C ASN A 210 -8.29 33.48 4.93
N GLY A 211 -7.81 33.81 6.14
CA GLY A 211 -8.63 33.87 7.34
C GLY A 211 -8.73 32.57 8.13
N ASP A 212 -8.33 31.44 7.55
CA ASP A 212 -8.29 30.12 8.20
C ASP A 212 -7.18 29.23 7.63
N ALA A 213 -6.99 28.03 8.19
CA ALA A 213 -5.98 27.06 7.74
C ALA A 213 -6.52 26.04 6.72
N LYS A 214 -7.73 26.22 6.19
CA LYS A 214 -8.39 25.26 5.28
C LYS A 214 -7.85 25.37 3.86
N SER A 215 -6.60 24.94 3.67
CA SER A 215 -6.04 24.82 2.33
C SER A 215 -6.73 23.68 1.56
N TRP A 216 -6.69 23.74 0.22
CA TRP A 216 -7.18 22.68 -0.63
C TRP A 216 -6.56 21.33 -0.23
N TYR A 217 -5.29 21.30 0.11
CA TYR A 217 -4.53 20.13 0.54
C TYR A 217 -5.11 19.51 1.82
N ALA A 218 -5.36 20.36 2.83
CA ALA A 218 -5.91 19.89 4.10
C ALA A 218 -7.34 19.37 3.94
N VAL A 219 -8.16 20.06 3.15
CA VAL A 219 -9.56 19.67 2.91
C VAL A 219 -9.63 18.35 2.14
N GLU A 220 -8.89 18.22 1.04
CA GLU A 220 -8.89 17.02 0.20
C GLU A 220 -8.47 15.78 0.98
N ILE A 221 -7.39 15.84 1.76
CA ILE A 221 -6.91 14.71 2.56
C ILE A 221 -7.94 14.30 3.60
N GLN A 222 -8.52 15.25 4.33
CA GLN A 222 -9.50 14.95 5.38
C GLN A 222 -10.82 14.40 4.82
N GLU A 223 -11.31 14.93 3.71
CA GLU A 223 -12.54 14.46 3.07
C GLU A 223 -12.35 13.03 2.55
N ASN A 224 -11.27 12.76 1.82
CA ASN A 224 -10.96 11.43 1.32
C ASN A 224 -10.76 10.41 2.45
N ALA A 225 -10.00 10.77 3.49
CA ALA A 225 -9.80 9.89 4.65
C ALA A 225 -11.12 9.56 5.34
N LYS A 226 -12.02 10.53 5.49
CA LYS A 226 -13.35 10.32 6.08
C LYS A 226 -14.23 9.41 5.24
N ASP A 227 -14.27 9.60 3.92
CA ASP A 227 -15.06 8.77 3.02
C ASP A 227 -14.56 7.33 3.03
N ASN A 228 -13.25 7.14 3.05
CA ASN A 228 -12.60 5.84 3.13
C ASN A 228 -12.83 5.17 4.50
N SER A 229 -12.90 5.91 5.60
CA SER A 229 -13.16 5.38 6.94
C SER A 229 -14.54 4.74 7.07
N LEU A 230 -15.53 5.23 6.32
CA LEU A 230 -16.86 4.63 6.25
C LEU A 230 -16.83 3.25 5.57
N VAL A 231 -15.98 3.06 4.60
CA VAL A 231 -15.80 1.77 3.90
C VAL A 231 -15.08 0.78 4.79
N VAL A 232 -13.99 1.19 5.43
CA VAL A 232 -13.17 0.36 6.33
C VAL A 232 -13.98 -0.09 7.56
N SER A 233 -14.82 0.78 8.14
CA SER A 233 -15.65 0.44 9.30
C SER A 233 -16.88 -0.41 8.96
N GLY A 234 -17.39 -0.36 7.73
CA GLY A 234 -18.57 -1.11 7.27
C GLY A 234 -18.29 -2.55 6.85
N GLY A 235 -17.04 -2.91 6.58
CA GLY A 235 -16.63 -4.25 6.13
C GLY A 235 -16.47 -5.31 7.24
N GLY A 236 -16.64 -4.94 8.50
CA GLY A 236 -16.45 -5.81 9.68
C GLY A 236 -17.73 -6.43 10.28
N SER A 237 -18.82 -6.51 9.51
CA SER A 237 -20.09 -7.08 9.96
C SER A 237 -20.43 -8.41 9.30
#